data_6d4a223560846da76c70ffa3f63f998a
#
_entry.id   6d4a223560846da76c70ffa3f63f998a
#
_cell.length_a   1.000
_cell.length_b   1.000
_cell.length_c   1.000
_cell.angle_alpha   90.00
_cell.angle_beta   90.00
_cell.angle_gamma   90.00
#
_symmetry.space_group_name_H-M   'P 1'
#
loop_
_entity.id
_entity.type
_entity.pdbx_description
1 polymer ?
#
loop_
_entity_poly.entity_id
_entity_poly.type
_entity_poly.pdbx_seq_one_letter_code
_entity_poly.pdbx_strand_id
1 'polypeptide(L)'
;MKLAMEYPERFRIVAAADPVTVRAEQVRDFAPEAERSSIRLFANADELLSQPKLADVAIIGTQDDYHFEPAKRALELGYDLLLEKPISKTLKETLELRDLAEKLGRRVAICHVLRYTPFYNAIRNVIRSGELGEIMTFNANEGVGAWHFGHSFVRGHWGNSVKSTPMIVAKCCHDMDILYWLMDRSCEQVSSFGELSFFRKETLTEPRPERCTDWTGPIGEDPWDARKYVTDESCRRWLKMVMDGVDEATPEQITEWLKTSAWGRDVFQCGDNDQPDHLVAILRYMGGITGTFTMTAFEEGRHIEIYGTKAKLRAGAFYKENGPGEITVTEHFSKKTRKVEVEEASGGYAGHGGGDWGLVSNLYHDMREAESPMLMTTPIQASAHSHVIAFAVEHARRTGEVVDIAEFERRVLSGELKY
;
A
#
# COMPACT_ATOMS: atom_id res chain seq x y z
N MET A 1 6.68 7.20 14.60
CA MET A 1 7.67 7.39 15.68
C MET A 1 8.10 8.84 15.85
N LYS A 2 8.37 9.61 14.79
CA LYS A 2 8.74 11.06 14.91
C LYS A 2 7.76 11.89 15.74
N LEU A 3 6.47 11.54 15.77
CA LEU A 3 5.48 12.24 16.59
C LEU A 3 5.80 12.27 18.09
N ALA A 4 6.47 11.23 18.62
CA ALA A 4 6.86 11.24 20.04
C ALA A 4 7.91 12.31 20.34
N MET A 5 8.71 12.73 19.34
CA MET A 5 9.63 13.86 19.46
C MET A 5 8.94 15.21 19.26
N GLU A 6 7.97 15.30 18.34
CA GLU A 6 7.33 16.57 17.97
C GLU A 6 6.15 16.93 18.90
N TYR A 7 5.45 15.90 19.40
CA TYR A 7 4.27 16.05 20.28
C TYR A 7 4.37 15.11 21.49
N PRO A 8 5.38 15.28 22.37
CA PRO A 8 5.61 14.37 23.50
C PRO A 8 4.46 14.35 24.52
N GLU A 9 3.62 15.39 24.52
CA GLU A 9 2.39 15.44 25.35
C GLU A 9 1.25 14.55 24.84
N ARG A 10 1.33 14.09 23.58
CA ARG A 10 0.31 13.26 22.91
C ARG A 10 0.79 11.84 22.69
N PHE A 11 2.09 11.67 22.42
CA PHE A 11 2.66 10.38 21.99
C PHE A 11 3.87 10.02 22.84
N ARG A 12 3.86 8.80 23.35
CA ARG A 12 4.98 8.22 24.08
C ARG A 12 5.26 6.80 23.59
N ILE A 13 6.52 6.53 23.26
CA ILE A 13 6.99 5.18 22.94
C ILE A 13 7.34 4.47 24.25
N VAL A 14 6.71 3.33 24.53
CA VAL A 14 6.91 2.58 25.76
C VAL A 14 7.59 1.24 25.56
N ALA A 15 7.46 0.65 24.36
CA ALA A 15 8.06 -0.63 24.01
C ALA A 15 8.27 -0.75 22.50
N ALA A 16 9.22 -1.60 22.12
CA ALA A 16 9.43 -2.02 20.74
C ALA A 16 9.81 -3.49 20.68
N ALA A 17 9.44 -4.17 19.59
CA ALA A 17 9.83 -5.54 19.31
C ALA A 17 10.30 -5.67 17.86
N ASP A 18 11.47 -6.24 17.64
CA ASP A 18 11.99 -6.58 16.31
C ASP A 18 12.99 -7.73 16.46
N PRO A 19 12.95 -8.78 15.60
CA PRO A 19 13.93 -9.87 15.66
C PRO A 19 15.37 -9.39 15.34
N VAL A 20 15.51 -8.24 14.69
CA VAL A 20 16.80 -7.58 14.45
C VAL A 20 17.03 -6.55 15.55
N THR A 21 17.85 -6.90 16.54
CA THR A 21 18.11 -6.10 17.76
C THR A 21 18.43 -4.64 17.45
N VAL A 22 19.25 -4.37 16.42
CA VAL A 22 19.63 -3.00 16.03
C VAL A 22 18.40 -2.17 15.64
N ARG A 23 17.40 -2.76 14.95
CA ARG A 23 16.17 -2.06 14.58
C ARG A 23 15.31 -1.74 15.80
N ALA A 24 15.22 -2.66 16.76
CA ALA A 24 14.53 -2.40 18.02
C ALA A 24 15.22 -1.26 18.81
N GLU A 25 16.55 -1.24 18.85
CA GLU A 25 17.33 -0.19 19.52
C GLU A 25 17.15 1.19 18.86
N GLN A 26 17.13 1.26 17.54
CA GLN A 26 16.90 2.49 16.78
C GLN A 26 15.57 3.17 17.11
N VAL A 27 14.58 2.45 17.62
CA VAL A 27 13.31 3.04 18.08
C VAL A 27 13.53 4.07 19.18
N ARG A 28 14.56 3.90 20.02
CA ARG A 28 14.92 4.86 21.07
C ARG A 28 15.30 6.23 20.53
N ASP A 29 15.84 6.31 19.31
CA ASP A 29 16.26 7.57 18.70
C ASP A 29 15.07 8.48 18.37
N PHE A 30 13.86 7.89 18.28
CA PHE A 30 12.60 8.61 18.05
C PHE A 30 11.89 9.03 19.34
N ALA A 31 12.51 8.90 20.49
CA ALA A 31 11.98 9.34 21.78
C ALA A 31 12.82 10.46 22.38
N PRO A 32 12.22 11.36 23.19
CA PRO A 32 12.96 12.32 23.99
C PRO A 32 14.06 11.63 24.81
N GLU A 33 15.23 12.25 24.91
CA GLU A 33 16.42 11.64 25.54
C GLU A 33 16.13 11.10 26.94
N ALA A 34 15.39 11.84 27.74
CA ALA A 34 15.00 11.44 29.10
C ALA A 34 14.14 10.16 29.15
N GLU A 35 13.47 9.77 28.05
CA GLU A 35 12.58 8.62 27.99
C GLU A 35 13.24 7.39 27.35
N ARG A 36 14.35 7.54 26.61
CA ARG A 36 14.99 6.48 25.83
C ARG A 36 15.32 5.24 26.65
N SER A 37 15.85 5.41 27.86
CA SER A 37 16.22 4.30 28.75
C SER A 37 15.02 3.54 29.32
N SER A 38 13.83 4.15 29.35
CA SER A 38 12.61 3.54 29.85
C SER A 38 11.90 2.67 28.81
N ILE A 39 12.28 2.76 27.52
CA ILE A 39 11.68 1.98 26.44
C ILE A 39 12.11 0.52 26.58
N ARG A 40 11.13 -0.36 26.74
CA ARG A 40 11.34 -1.81 26.84
C ARG A 40 11.53 -2.40 25.44
N LEU A 41 12.59 -3.18 25.26
CA LEU A 41 12.88 -3.86 23.99
C LEU A 41 12.60 -5.36 24.14
N PHE A 42 12.05 -5.95 23.09
CA PHE A 42 11.72 -7.37 23.00
C PHE A 42 12.24 -7.93 21.69
N ALA A 43 12.62 -9.21 21.68
CA ALA A 43 13.17 -9.87 20.50
C ALA A 43 12.11 -10.14 19.42
N ASN A 44 10.83 -10.17 19.79
CA ASN A 44 9.72 -10.44 18.85
C ASN A 44 8.38 -10.00 19.44
N ALA A 45 7.34 -10.03 18.59
CA ALA A 45 5.99 -9.67 18.99
C ALA A 45 5.42 -10.58 20.10
N ASP A 46 5.75 -11.88 20.10
CA ASP A 46 5.25 -12.83 21.08
C ASP A 46 5.74 -12.50 22.50
N GLU A 47 7.01 -12.14 22.65
CA GLU A 47 7.56 -11.70 23.91
C GLU A 47 6.88 -10.42 24.42
N LEU A 48 6.70 -9.43 23.54
CA LEU A 48 6.03 -8.18 23.88
C LEU A 48 4.57 -8.43 24.30
N LEU A 49 3.84 -9.19 23.51
CA LEU A 49 2.42 -9.46 23.75
C LEU A 49 2.17 -10.52 24.82
N SER A 50 3.21 -11.17 25.34
CA SER A 50 3.10 -11.99 26.57
C SER A 50 3.05 -11.15 27.84
N GLN A 51 3.40 -9.87 27.75
CA GLN A 51 3.32 -8.94 28.89
C GLN A 51 1.88 -8.47 29.09
N PRO A 52 1.52 -8.00 30.31
CA PRO A 52 0.30 -7.20 30.49
C PRO A 52 0.30 -6.01 29.52
N LYS A 53 -0.87 -5.51 29.18
CA LYS A 53 -1.03 -4.34 28.29
C LYS A 53 -0.09 -3.20 28.71
N LEU A 54 0.80 -2.79 27.81
CA LEU A 54 1.86 -1.79 28.10
C LEU A 54 1.47 -0.38 27.64
N ALA A 55 0.63 -0.26 26.60
CA ALA A 55 0.27 0.99 25.95
C ALA A 55 -1.21 1.01 25.53
N ASP A 56 -1.68 2.17 25.07
CA ASP A 56 -3.03 2.30 24.53
C ASP A 56 -3.12 1.73 23.11
N VAL A 57 -2.11 1.98 22.29
CA VAL A 57 -2.06 1.63 20.86
C VAL A 57 -0.86 0.74 20.58
N ALA A 58 -1.06 -0.32 19.81
CA ALA A 58 0.00 -1.09 19.20
C ALA A 58 0.13 -0.72 17.71
N ILE A 59 1.37 -0.49 17.25
CA ILE A 59 1.69 -0.26 15.84
C ILE A 59 2.26 -1.56 15.30
N ILE A 60 1.63 -2.10 14.25
CA ILE A 60 2.06 -3.34 13.59
C ILE A 60 2.53 -3.00 12.19
N GLY A 61 3.84 -3.07 11.99
CA GLY A 61 4.53 -2.74 10.72
C GLY A 61 5.48 -3.85 10.30
N THR A 62 5.09 -5.10 10.53
CA THR A 62 5.81 -6.30 10.09
C THR A 62 5.60 -6.55 8.59
N GLN A 63 6.14 -7.64 8.05
CA GLN A 63 5.79 -8.11 6.71
C GLN A 63 4.37 -8.70 6.70
N ASP A 64 3.73 -8.73 5.54
CA ASP A 64 2.33 -9.13 5.32
C ASP A 64 1.95 -10.43 6.06
N ASP A 65 2.85 -11.44 6.02
CA ASP A 65 2.65 -12.75 6.64
C ASP A 65 2.56 -12.70 8.18
N TYR A 66 3.03 -11.62 8.78
CA TYR A 66 3.15 -11.46 10.24
C TYR A 66 2.20 -10.39 10.79
N HIS A 67 1.17 -9.96 10.04
CA HIS A 67 0.20 -9.00 10.52
C HIS A 67 -0.85 -9.63 11.42
N PHE A 68 -1.42 -10.78 11.01
CA PHE A 68 -2.62 -11.34 11.61
C PHE A 68 -2.47 -11.71 13.09
N GLU A 69 -1.52 -12.58 13.42
CA GLU A 69 -1.39 -13.10 14.79
C GLU A 69 -1.06 -12.01 15.82
N PRO A 70 -0.09 -11.09 15.57
CA PRO A 70 0.15 -9.98 16.49
C PRO A 70 -1.04 -9.03 16.60
N ALA A 71 -1.75 -8.74 15.49
CA ALA A 71 -2.92 -7.86 15.52
C ALA A 71 -4.05 -8.47 16.35
N LYS A 72 -4.37 -9.74 16.12
CA LYS A 72 -5.38 -10.48 16.86
C LYS A 72 -5.09 -10.50 18.35
N ARG A 73 -3.89 -10.87 18.73
CA ARG A 73 -3.48 -10.94 20.14
C ARG A 73 -3.46 -9.57 20.81
N ALA A 74 -3.03 -8.53 20.11
CA ALA A 74 -3.07 -7.17 20.62
C ALA A 74 -4.51 -6.68 20.86
N LEU A 75 -5.46 -6.97 19.94
CA LEU A 75 -6.88 -6.69 20.13
C LEU A 75 -7.45 -7.40 21.35
N GLU A 76 -7.14 -8.69 21.53
CA GLU A 76 -7.58 -9.50 22.69
C GLU A 76 -7.02 -8.96 24.02
N LEU A 77 -5.80 -8.39 24.01
CA LEU A 77 -5.22 -7.69 25.16
C LEU A 77 -5.79 -6.29 25.39
N GLY A 78 -6.67 -5.81 24.48
CA GLY A 78 -7.35 -4.53 24.61
C GLY A 78 -6.58 -3.33 24.06
N TYR A 79 -5.58 -3.54 23.19
CA TYR A 79 -4.96 -2.46 22.44
C TYR A 79 -5.88 -1.94 21.35
N ASP A 80 -5.81 -0.66 21.04
CA ASP A 80 -6.19 -0.12 19.73
C ASP A 80 -5.00 -0.28 18.77
N LEU A 81 -5.23 -0.29 17.43
CA LEU A 81 -4.18 -0.61 16.48
C LEU A 81 -3.97 0.47 15.43
N LEU A 82 -2.72 0.70 15.07
CA LEU A 82 -2.31 1.17 13.74
C LEU A 82 -1.69 -0.02 13.01
N LEU A 83 -2.32 -0.49 11.95
CA LEU A 83 -1.93 -1.70 11.23
C LEU A 83 -1.51 -1.37 9.81
N GLU A 84 -0.32 -1.85 9.41
CA GLU A 84 0.14 -1.76 8.03
C GLU A 84 -0.75 -2.54 7.06
N LYS A 85 -0.75 -2.07 5.82
CA LYS A 85 -1.43 -2.73 4.69
C LYS A 85 -0.49 -3.75 3.99
N PRO A 86 -1.04 -4.79 3.39
CA PRO A 86 -2.44 -5.23 3.47
C PRO A 86 -2.79 -5.70 4.89
N ILE A 87 -4.08 -5.66 5.26
CA ILE A 87 -4.52 -6.04 6.62
C ILE A 87 -4.02 -7.43 7.01
N SER A 88 -4.12 -8.38 6.08
CA SER A 88 -3.54 -9.72 6.19
C SER A 88 -3.30 -10.31 4.81
N LYS A 89 -2.53 -11.40 4.79
CA LYS A 89 -2.25 -12.20 3.59
C LYS A 89 -3.49 -12.86 3.01
N THR A 90 -4.49 -13.18 3.84
CA THR A 90 -5.72 -13.84 3.42
C THR A 90 -6.95 -12.97 3.70
N LEU A 91 -7.97 -13.11 2.86
CA LEU A 91 -9.22 -12.40 3.07
C LEU A 91 -9.93 -12.89 4.33
N LYS A 92 -9.85 -14.20 4.62
CA LYS A 92 -10.45 -14.77 5.83
C LYS A 92 -9.90 -14.11 7.10
N GLU A 93 -8.58 -13.99 7.21
CA GLU A 93 -7.93 -13.32 8.34
C GLU A 93 -8.27 -11.82 8.41
N THR A 94 -8.34 -11.15 7.25
CA THR A 94 -8.77 -9.76 7.15
C THR A 94 -10.16 -9.55 7.76
N LEU A 95 -11.10 -10.42 7.40
CA LEU A 95 -12.49 -10.38 7.91
C LEU A 95 -12.55 -10.76 9.39
N GLU A 96 -11.74 -11.74 9.83
CA GLU A 96 -11.66 -12.12 11.25
C GLU A 96 -11.15 -10.96 12.13
N LEU A 97 -10.13 -10.22 11.68
CA LEU A 97 -9.64 -9.04 12.41
C LEU A 97 -10.68 -7.92 12.46
N ARG A 98 -11.42 -7.67 11.36
CA ARG A 98 -12.52 -6.70 11.31
C ARG A 98 -13.58 -7.05 12.36
N ASP A 99 -14.06 -8.29 12.33
CA ASP A 99 -15.14 -8.74 13.21
C ASP A 99 -14.69 -8.78 14.67
N LEU A 100 -13.44 -9.15 14.93
CA LEU A 100 -12.84 -9.13 16.27
C LEU A 100 -12.73 -7.70 16.83
N ALA A 101 -12.25 -6.76 16.01
CA ALA A 101 -12.15 -5.35 16.41
C ALA A 101 -13.54 -4.77 16.76
N GLU A 102 -14.57 -5.07 15.96
CA GLU A 102 -15.93 -4.67 16.20
C GLU A 102 -16.48 -5.28 17.51
N LYS A 103 -16.34 -6.60 17.66
CA LYS A 103 -16.78 -7.34 18.86
C LYS A 103 -16.16 -6.80 20.15
N LEU A 104 -14.88 -6.42 20.10
CA LEU A 104 -14.14 -5.92 21.26
C LEU A 104 -14.26 -4.40 21.45
N GLY A 105 -14.92 -3.69 20.51
CA GLY A 105 -15.01 -2.23 20.51
C GLY A 105 -13.67 -1.54 20.39
N ARG A 106 -12.71 -2.14 19.63
CA ARG A 106 -11.36 -1.58 19.46
C ARG A 106 -11.27 -0.71 18.21
N ARG A 107 -10.43 0.32 18.29
CA ARG A 107 -10.09 1.19 17.18
C ARG A 107 -8.94 0.57 16.40
N VAL A 108 -9.13 0.40 15.10
CA VAL A 108 -8.08 -0.10 14.21
C VAL A 108 -8.00 0.80 12.99
N ALA A 109 -6.94 1.58 12.91
CA ALA A 109 -6.60 2.38 11.71
C ALA A 109 -5.69 1.56 10.80
N ILE A 110 -6.02 1.53 9.52
CA ILE A 110 -5.20 0.88 8.50
C ILE A 110 -4.35 1.93 7.77
N CYS A 111 -3.10 1.59 7.45
CA CYS A 111 -2.16 2.51 6.78
C CYS A 111 -2.53 2.77 5.30
N HIS A 112 -3.79 3.10 5.02
CA HIS A 112 -4.25 3.59 3.73
C HIS A 112 -3.93 5.07 3.57
N VAL A 113 -2.64 5.36 3.44
CA VAL A 113 -2.05 6.71 3.47
C VAL A 113 -2.62 7.68 2.42
N LEU A 114 -3.15 7.17 1.31
CA LEU A 114 -3.67 8.02 0.23
C LEU A 114 -4.86 8.87 0.65
N ARG A 115 -5.70 8.42 1.59
CA ARG A 115 -6.82 9.21 2.13
C ARG A 115 -6.38 10.47 2.86
N TYR A 116 -5.12 10.53 3.30
CA TYR A 116 -4.56 11.66 4.02
C TYR A 116 -3.80 12.64 3.11
N THR A 117 -3.69 12.35 1.83
CA THR A 117 -2.98 13.23 0.89
C THR A 117 -3.81 14.46 0.53
N PRO A 118 -3.21 15.63 0.43
CA PRO A 118 -3.88 16.84 -0.09
C PRO A 118 -4.51 16.61 -1.46
N PHE A 119 -3.85 15.84 -2.32
CA PHE A 119 -4.30 15.53 -3.67
C PHE A 119 -5.67 14.80 -3.69
N TYR A 120 -5.80 13.69 -2.99
CA TYR A 120 -7.07 12.93 -2.97
C TYR A 120 -8.15 13.63 -2.14
N ASN A 121 -7.77 14.41 -1.13
CA ASN A 121 -8.71 15.26 -0.41
C ASN A 121 -9.29 16.37 -1.32
N ALA A 122 -8.47 16.98 -2.19
CA ALA A 122 -8.95 17.96 -3.17
C ALA A 122 -9.95 17.33 -4.14
N ILE A 123 -9.69 16.12 -4.65
CA ILE A 123 -10.63 15.35 -5.51
C ILE A 123 -11.94 15.09 -4.76
N ARG A 124 -11.87 14.58 -3.53
CA ARG A 124 -13.04 14.30 -2.71
C ARG A 124 -13.88 15.55 -2.43
N ASN A 125 -13.24 16.68 -2.17
CA ASN A 125 -13.91 17.95 -1.96
C ASN A 125 -14.68 18.39 -3.20
N VAL A 126 -14.13 18.23 -4.40
CA VAL A 126 -14.85 18.49 -5.68
C VAL A 126 -16.05 17.58 -5.82
N ILE A 127 -15.92 16.29 -5.54
CA ILE A 127 -17.06 15.35 -5.59
C ILE A 127 -18.15 15.78 -4.60
N ARG A 128 -17.78 16.04 -3.35
CA ARG A 128 -18.70 16.43 -2.27
C ARG A 128 -19.37 17.77 -2.46
N SER A 129 -18.74 18.70 -3.17
CA SER A 129 -19.36 20.00 -3.52
C SER A 129 -20.56 19.86 -4.45
N GLY A 130 -20.74 18.69 -5.10
CA GLY A 130 -21.77 18.47 -6.10
C GLY A 130 -21.50 19.15 -7.45
N GLU A 131 -20.31 19.70 -7.65
CA GLU A 131 -19.89 20.38 -8.89
C GLU A 131 -19.94 19.42 -10.09
N LEU A 132 -19.58 18.14 -9.88
CA LEU A 132 -19.65 17.12 -10.92
C LEU A 132 -21.08 16.66 -11.22
N GLY A 133 -22.05 16.91 -10.33
CA GLY A 133 -23.37 16.30 -10.36
C GLY A 133 -23.33 14.86 -9.84
N GLU A 134 -24.23 14.00 -10.30
CA GLU A 134 -24.20 12.56 -9.99
C GLU A 134 -23.03 11.91 -10.73
N ILE A 135 -22.24 11.12 -10.04
CA ILE A 135 -21.13 10.37 -10.64
C ILE A 135 -21.70 9.19 -11.43
N MET A 136 -21.31 9.09 -12.69
CA MET A 136 -21.76 8.04 -13.59
C MET A 136 -20.70 6.98 -13.85
N THR A 137 -19.45 7.41 -14.10
CA THR A 137 -18.36 6.49 -14.39
C THR A 137 -16.98 7.11 -14.05
N PHE A 138 -15.98 6.26 -13.92
CA PHE A 138 -14.59 6.69 -13.72
C PHE A 138 -13.62 5.79 -14.49
N ASN A 139 -12.42 6.32 -14.77
CA ASN A 139 -11.26 5.55 -15.19
C ASN A 139 -10.11 5.88 -14.26
N ALA A 140 -9.49 4.87 -13.69
CA ALA A 140 -8.35 5.03 -12.79
C ALA A 140 -7.21 4.09 -13.18
N ASN A 141 -5.99 4.50 -12.90
CA ASN A 141 -4.83 3.63 -13.05
C ASN A 141 -3.80 3.80 -11.95
N GLU A 142 -3.07 2.73 -11.71
CA GLU A 142 -1.82 2.68 -10.96
C GLU A 142 -0.68 2.27 -11.89
N GLY A 143 0.17 3.21 -12.23
CA GLY A 143 1.47 2.97 -12.83
C GLY A 143 2.49 2.69 -11.75
N VAL A 144 2.87 1.41 -11.59
CA VAL A 144 3.79 0.97 -10.53
C VAL A 144 5.21 1.48 -10.78
N GLY A 145 5.57 1.67 -12.04
CA GLY A 145 6.93 2.00 -12.48
C GLY A 145 7.78 0.74 -12.72
N ALA A 146 8.47 0.73 -13.85
CA ALA A 146 9.22 -0.44 -14.31
C ALA A 146 10.28 -0.91 -13.31
N TRP A 147 11.03 0.04 -12.72
CA TRP A 147 12.05 -0.28 -11.72
C TRP A 147 11.45 -0.81 -10.43
N HIS A 148 10.40 -0.14 -9.91
CA HIS A 148 9.70 -0.57 -8.71
C HIS A 148 9.12 -1.97 -8.88
N PHE A 149 8.46 -2.23 -10.01
CA PHE A 149 7.89 -3.54 -10.30
C PHE A 149 8.98 -4.63 -10.31
N GLY A 150 10.08 -4.42 -11.07
CA GLY A 150 11.20 -5.34 -11.11
C GLY A 150 11.85 -5.58 -9.76
N HIS A 151 11.98 -4.52 -8.93
CA HIS A 151 12.56 -4.61 -7.59
C HIS A 151 11.68 -5.41 -6.63
N SER A 152 10.38 -5.10 -6.55
CA SER A 152 9.49 -5.59 -5.50
C SER A 152 8.66 -6.80 -5.91
N PHE A 153 8.13 -6.79 -7.16
CA PHE A 153 7.15 -7.76 -7.65
C PHE A 153 7.71 -8.78 -8.64
N VAL A 154 9.02 -8.73 -8.90
CA VAL A 154 9.73 -9.77 -9.66
C VAL A 154 10.82 -10.40 -8.80
N ARG A 155 11.82 -9.62 -8.37
CA ARG A 155 12.96 -10.09 -7.56
C ARG A 155 12.63 -10.25 -6.09
N GLY A 156 11.82 -9.32 -5.58
CA GLY A 156 11.61 -9.11 -4.17
C GLY A 156 10.55 -10.01 -3.54
N HIS A 157 10.23 -9.65 -2.31
CA HIS A 157 9.34 -10.41 -1.44
C HIS A 157 7.95 -10.67 -2.05
N TRP A 158 7.41 -9.69 -2.80
CA TRP A 158 6.10 -9.81 -3.43
C TRP A 158 6.12 -10.42 -4.84
N GLY A 159 7.21 -11.02 -5.27
CA GLY A 159 7.32 -11.64 -6.60
C GLY A 159 6.40 -12.84 -6.81
N ASN A 160 6.00 -13.51 -5.74
CA ASN A 160 5.14 -14.70 -5.82
C ASN A 160 3.90 -14.57 -4.94
N SER A 161 2.73 -14.71 -5.55
CA SER A 161 1.42 -14.48 -4.90
C SER A 161 1.07 -15.52 -3.82
N VAL A 162 1.69 -16.70 -3.85
CA VAL A 162 1.48 -17.75 -2.84
C VAL A 162 2.40 -17.54 -1.64
N LYS A 163 3.63 -17.10 -1.90
CA LYS A 163 4.62 -16.83 -0.84
C LYS A 163 4.34 -15.51 -0.10
N SER A 164 3.66 -14.56 -0.76
CA SER A 164 3.24 -13.29 -0.17
C SER A 164 1.74 -13.05 -0.44
N THR A 165 1.38 -11.92 -1.03
CA THR A 165 0.00 -11.56 -1.39
C THR A 165 -0.09 -11.28 -2.89
N PRO A 166 -1.25 -11.49 -3.54
CA PRO A 166 -1.46 -11.07 -4.91
C PRO A 166 -1.18 -9.57 -5.10
N MET A 167 -0.64 -9.19 -6.27
CA MET A 167 -0.27 -7.80 -6.60
C MET A 167 -1.39 -6.80 -6.32
N ILE A 168 -2.61 -7.12 -6.69
CA ILE A 168 -3.78 -6.27 -6.48
C ILE A 168 -4.07 -6.03 -4.98
N VAL A 169 -3.68 -6.96 -4.11
CA VAL A 169 -3.80 -6.83 -2.65
C VAL A 169 -2.56 -6.15 -2.06
N ALA A 170 -1.36 -6.60 -2.40
CA ALA A 170 -0.11 -6.08 -1.85
C ALA A 170 0.09 -4.57 -2.16
N LYS A 171 -0.23 -4.16 -3.39
CA LYS A 171 -0.01 -2.79 -3.89
C LYS A 171 -1.31 -2.02 -4.07
N CYS A 172 -2.26 -2.57 -4.82
CA CYS A 172 -3.43 -1.83 -5.26
C CYS A 172 -4.60 -1.87 -4.26
N CYS A 173 -4.41 -2.44 -3.05
CA CYS A 173 -5.36 -2.22 -1.96
C CYS A 173 -5.54 -0.74 -1.65
N HIS A 174 -4.49 0.07 -1.82
CA HIS A 174 -4.58 1.53 -1.76
C HIS A 174 -5.55 2.11 -2.79
N ASP A 175 -5.52 1.58 -4.01
CA ASP A 175 -6.33 2.06 -5.12
C ASP A 175 -7.79 1.64 -4.95
N MET A 176 -8.03 0.38 -4.56
CA MET A 176 -9.37 -0.09 -4.21
C MET A 176 -9.96 0.71 -3.05
N ASP A 177 -9.14 1.07 -2.07
CA ASP A 177 -9.54 1.89 -0.94
C ASP A 177 -9.90 3.33 -1.34
N ILE A 178 -9.07 3.97 -2.17
CA ILE A 178 -9.34 5.32 -2.67
C ILE A 178 -10.60 5.34 -3.55
N LEU A 179 -10.77 4.37 -4.43
CA LEU A 179 -11.96 4.30 -5.28
C LEU A 179 -13.23 4.11 -4.45
N TYR A 180 -13.22 3.22 -3.46
CA TYR A 180 -14.31 3.04 -2.52
C TYR A 180 -14.62 4.35 -1.76
N TRP A 181 -13.61 5.02 -1.25
CA TRP A 181 -13.73 6.26 -0.49
C TRP A 181 -14.21 7.45 -1.32
N LEU A 182 -13.79 7.55 -2.59
CA LEU A 182 -14.22 8.62 -3.50
C LEU A 182 -15.65 8.39 -4.00
N MET A 183 -16.01 7.16 -4.34
CA MET A 183 -17.36 6.85 -4.82
C MET A 183 -18.40 6.91 -3.69
N ASP A 184 -18.00 6.74 -2.44
CA ASP A 184 -18.86 6.76 -1.25
C ASP A 184 -20.05 5.78 -1.38
N ARG A 185 -19.82 4.64 -2.01
CA ARG A 185 -20.79 3.57 -2.29
C ARG A 185 -20.06 2.23 -2.23
N SER A 186 -20.77 1.17 -1.79
CA SER A 186 -20.25 -0.19 -1.82
C SER A 186 -20.11 -0.69 -3.25
N CYS A 187 -19.01 -1.40 -3.53
CA CYS A 187 -18.85 -2.14 -4.76
C CYS A 187 -19.76 -3.37 -4.75
N GLU A 188 -20.47 -3.62 -5.85
CA GLU A 188 -21.39 -4.75 -5.99
C GLU A 188 -20.77 -5.89 -6.78
N GLN A 189 -20.08 -5.58 -7.88
CA GLN A 189 -19.54 -6.59 -8.79
C GLN A 189 -18.21 -6.15 -9.38
N VAL A 190 -17.36 -7.14 -9.68
CA VAL A 190 -16.10 -6.94 -10.39
C VAL A 190 -15.89 -8.00 -11.47
N SER A 191 -15.14 -7.62 -12.50
CA SER A 191 -14.57 -8.51 -13.52
C SER A 191 -13.14 -8.08 -13.80
N SER A 192 -12.24 -9.01 -14.13
CA SER A 192 -10.84 -8.66 -14.31
C SER A 192 -10.11 -9.59 -15.27
N PHE A 193 -9.13 -9.01 -15.98
CA PHE A 193 -8.16 -9.72 -16.81
C PHE A 193 -6.77 -9.17 -16.52
N GLY A 194 -5.76 -10.01 -16.55
CA GLY A 194 -4.37 -9.60 -16.34
C GLY A 194 -3.42 -10.80 -16.37
N GLU A 195 -2.22 -10.58 -16.83
CA GLU A 195 -1.24 -11.62 -17.09
C GLU A 195 0.17 -11.20 -16.67
N LEU A 196 1.03 -12.19 -16.40
CA LEU A 196 2.46 -12.03 -16.42
C LEU A 196 2.95 -12.31 -17.84
N SER A 197 3.18 -11.28 -18.63
CA SER A 197 3.51 -11.41 -20.05
C SER A 197 4.95 -11.05 -20.38
N PHE A 198 5.55 -10.13 -19.64
CA PHE A 198 6.83 -9.56 -19.94
C PHE A 198 7.96 -10.09 -19.05
N PHE A 199 7.83 -10.07 -17.73
CA PHE A 199 8.88 -10.46 -16.79
C PHE A 199 9.02 -11.97 -16.63
N ARG A 200 9.31 -12.65 -17.73
CA ARG A 200 9.48 -14.11 -17.83
C ARG A 200 10.55 -14.48 -18.84
N LYS A 201 11.11 -15.68 -18.71
CA LYS A 201 12.25 -16.15 -19.51
C LYS A 201 11.96 -16.18 -21.02
N GLU A 202 10.73 -16.49 -21.40
CA GLU A 202 10.28 -16.60 -22.79
C GLU A 202 10.31 -15.26 -23.54
N THR A 203 10.39 -14.15 -22.82
CA THR A 203 10.51 -12.80 -23.40
C THR A 203 11.92 -12.51 -23.92
N LEU A 204 12.93 -13.22 -23.41
CA LEU A 204 14.32 -13.03 -23.83
C LEU A 204 14.53 -13.46 -25.28
N THR A 205 15.09 -12.56 -26.08
CA THR A 205 15.50 -12.85 -27.44
C THR A 205 16.92 -13.44 -27.52
N GLU A 206 17.71 -13.24 -26.44
CA GLU A 206 19.08 -13.75 -26.32
C GLU A 206 19.29 -14.34 -24.91
N PRO A 207 20.16 -15.36 -24.77
CA PRO A 207 20.48 -15.92 -23.47
C PRO A 207 21.09 -14.88 -22.53
N ARG A 208 20.63 -14.86 -21.28
CA ARG A 208 21.15 -14.01 -20.21
C ARG A 208 21.51 -14.85 -18.98
N PRO A 209 22.52 -14.46 -18.21
CA PRO A 209 22.83 -15.13 -16.95
C PRO A 209 21.71 -14.95 -15.95
N GLU A 210 21.62 -15.86 -14.98
CA GLU A 210 20.62 -15.74 -13.89
C GLU A 210 20.86 -14.52 -13.02
N ARG A 211 22.11 -14.05 -12.94
CA ARG A 211 22.48 -12.87 -12.14
C ARG A 211 23.04 -11.77 -13.01
N CYS A 212 22.59 -10.55 -12.75
CA CYS A 212 23.09 -9.38 -13.45
C CYS A 212 24.59 -9.14 -13.21
N THR A 213 25.14 -9.58 -12.07
CA THR A 213 26.57 -9.49 -11.76
C THR A 213 27.45 -10.33 -12.68
N ASP A 214 26.90 -11.36 -13.31
CA ASP A 214 27.61 -12.26 -14.22
C ASP A 214 27.49 -11.82 -15.68
N TRP A 215 26.69 -10.79 -15.95
CA TRP A 215 26.52 -10.25 -17.29
C TRP A 215 27.66 -9.30 -17.67
N THR A 216 28.27 -9.54 -18.82
CA THR A 216 29.43 -8.76 -19.35
C THR A 216 29.02 -7.58 -20.22
N GLY A 217 27.73 -7.45 -20.56
CA GLY A 217 27.21 -6.33 -21.35
C GLY A 217 27.29 -4.99 -20.60
N PRO A 218 27.14 -3.85 -21.30
CA PRO A 218 27.20 -2.53 -20.67
C PRO A 218 26.06 -2.29 -19.71
N ILE A 219 26.37 -1.63 -18.59
CA ILE A 219 25.37 -1.21 -17.61
C ILE A 219 24.54 -0.08 -18.24
N GLY A 220 23.20 -0.21 -18.20
CA GLY A 220 22.29 0.83 -18.67
C GLY A 220 21.55 0.52 -19.96
N GLU A 221 21.98 -0.45 -20.75
CA GLU A 221 21.19 -0.95 -21.89
C GLU A 221 19.92 -1.67 -21.43
N ASP A 222 19.99 -2.37 -20.29
CA ASP A 222 18.83 -2.96 -19.66
C ASP A 222 18.28 -2.04 -18.56
N PRO A 223 17.02 -1.56 -18.67
CA PRO A 223 16.40 -0.75 -17.64
C PRO A 223 16.37 -1.42 -16.26
N TRP A 224 16.32 -2.75 -16.21
CA TRP A 224 16.20 -3.54 -14.96
C TRP A 224 17.52 -4.17 -14.49
N ASP A 225 18.66 -3.78 -15.06
CA ASP A 225 19.96 -4.30 -14.65
C ASP A 225 20.23 -4.04 -13.17
N ALA A 226 20.37 -5.10 -12.37
CA ALA A 226 20.60 -4.99 -10.93
C ALA A 226 21.92 -4.27 -10.58
N ARG A 227 22.90 -4.21 -11.50
CA ARG A 227 24.14 -3.44 -11.28
C ARG A 227 23.89 -1.93 -11.15
N LYS A 228 22.71 -1.43 -11.57
CA LYS A 228 22.26 -0.05 -11.30
C LYS A 228 22.11 0.26 -9.83
N TYR A 229 21.88 -0.73 -8.96
CA TYR A 229 21.93 -0.49 -7.51
C TYR A 229 23.29 0.04 -7.04
N VAL A 230 24.36 -0.26 -7.79
CA VAL A 230 25.71 0.23 -7.47
C VAL A 230 25.98 1.58 -8.13
N THR A 231 25.53 1.78 -9.38
CA THR A 231 25.94 2.91 -10.23
C THR A 231 24.95 4.06 -10.26
N ASP A 232 23.70 3.86 -9.85
CA ASP A 232 22.62 4.85 -9.92
C ASP A 232 22.00 5.05 -8.53
N GLU A 233 22.10 6.25 -7.97
CA GLU A 233 21.59 6.58 -6.65
C GLU A 233 20.06 6.44 -6.56
N SER A 234 19.35 6.77 -7.64
CA SER A 234 17.89 6.63 -7.69
C SER A 234 17.45 5.16 -7.57
N CYS A 235 18.27 4.24 -8.06
CA CYS A 235 18.09 2.80 -7.90
C CYS A 235 18.57 2.33 -6.53
N ARG A 236 19.72 2.82 -6.05
CA ARG A 236 20.33 2.43 -4.76
C ARG A 236 19.39 2.68 -3.58
N ARG A 237 18.65 3.79 -3.59
CA ARG A 237 17.69 4.11 -2.50
C ARG A 237 16.71 2.97 -2.18
N TRP A 238 16.39 2.13 -3.17
CA TRP A 238 15.49 0.99 -2.98
C TRP A 238 16.10 -0.12 -2.11
N LEU A 239 17.43 -0.21 -2.06
CA LEU A 239 18.11 -1.16 -1.19
C LEU A 239 17.96 -0.83 0.29
N LYS A 240 17.64 0.41 0.68
CA LYS A 240 17.39 0.81 2.08
C LYS A 240 16.29 -0.02 2.76
N MET A 241 15.38 -0.58 1.98
CA MET A 241 14.29 -1.40 2.50
C MET A 241 14.67 -2.87 2.69
N VAL A 242 15.80 -3.32 2.12
CA VAL A 242 16.11 -4.75 1.98
C VAL A 242 17.57 -5.12 2.32
N MET A 243 18.45 -4.14 2.47
CA MET A 243 19.84 -4.31 2.82
C MET A 243 20.19 -3.41 4.02
N ASP A 244 20.40 -4.02 5.17
CA ASP A 244 20.83 -3.30 6.37
C ASP A 244 22.22 -2.67 6.14
N GLY A 245 22.40 -1.41 6.59
CA GLY A 245 23.67 -0.70 6.48
C GLY A 245 24.04 -0.24 5.07
N VAL A 246 23.09 -0.18 4.14
CA VAL A 246 23.34 0.21 2.75
C VAL A 246 23.87 1.64 2.59
N ASP A 247 23.55 2.55 3.52
CA ASP A 247 23.99 3.95 3.46
C ASP A 247 25.52 4.06 3.70
N GLU A 248 26.10 3.14 4.47
CA GLU A 248 27.54 3.05 4.75
C GLU A 248 28.26 2.03 3.84
N ALA A 249 27.52 1.27 3.02
CA ALA A 249 28.08 0.19 2.20
C ALA A 249 28.86 0.75 1.00
N THR A 250 30.03 0.17 0.76
CA THR A 250 30.81 0.50 -0.45
C THR A 250 30.20 -0.14 -1.69
N PRO A 251 30.51 0.36 -2.91
CA PRO A 251 30.11 -0.26 -4.16
C PRO A 251 30.45 -1.76 -4.26
N GLU A 252 31.63 -2.14 -3.75
CA GLU A 252 32.11 -3.53 -3.72
C GLU A 252 31.25 -4.40 -2.78
N GLN A 253 30.89 -3.88 -1.61
CA GLN A 253 30.02 -4.58 -0.66
C GLN A 253 28.62 -4.79 -1.23
N ILE A 254 28.04 -3.77 -1.89
CA ILE A 254 26.75 -3.91 -2.57
C ILE A 254 26.86 -4.96 -3.68
N THR A 255 27.94 -4.93 -4.48
CA THR A 255 28.17 -5.92 -5.56
C THR A 255 28.25 -7.35 -5.01
N GLU A 256 28.97 -7.57 -3.91
CA GLU A 256 29.03 -8.89 -3.26
C GLU A 256 27.67 -9.33 -2.73
N TRP A 257 26.91 -8.43 -2.14
CA TRP A 257 25.55 -8.74 -1.68
C TRP A 257 24.63 -9.11 -2.85
N LEU A 258 24.74 -8.44 -3.99
CA LEU A 258 23.96 -8.76 -5.20
C LEU A 258 24.29 -10.15 -5.77
N LYS A 259 25.49 -10.68 -5.56
CA LYS A 259 25.85 -12.05 -6.01
C LYS A 259 25.03 -13.14 -5.33
N THR A 260 24.49 -12.89 -4.15
CA THR A 260 23.81 -13.90 -3.34
C THR A 260 22.33 -13.55 -3.08
N SER A 261 22.00 -12.27 -3.02
CA SER A 261 20.64 -11.81 -2.72
C SER A 261 19.68 -12.02 -3.89
N ALA A 262 18.38 -12.04 -3.61
CA ALA A 262 17.33 -12.09 -4.64
C ALA A 262 17.41 -10.88 -5.59
N TRP A 263 17.80 -9.72 -5.10
CA TRP A 263 17.84 -8.47 -5.86
C TRP A 263 18.95 -8.40 -6.92
N GLY A 264 19.92 -9.28 -6.87
CA GLY A 264 20.93 -9.42 -7.93
C GLY A 264 20.52 -10.30 -9.11
N ARG A 265 19.33 -10.95 -9.04
CA ARG A 265 18.82 -11.80 -10.13
C ARG A 265 18.39 -10.95 -11.33
N ASP A 266 18.53 -11.51 -12.51
CA ASP A 266 17.93 -10.95 -13.73
C ASP A 266 16.41 -11.08 -13.65
N VAL A 267 15.65 -10.03 -13.99
CA VAL A 267 14.18 -10.01 -13.87
C VAL A 267 13.50 -11.05 -14.76
N PHE A 268 14.15 -11.47 -15.84
CA PHE A 268 13.63 -12.49 -16.75
C PHE A 268 14.03 -13.91 -16.36
N GLN A 269 14.92 -14.06 -15.36
CA GLN A 269 15.44 -15.35 -14.90
C GLN A 269 14.96 -15.71 -13.48
N CYS A 270 14.03 -14.93 -12.90
CA CYS A 270 13.53 -15.20 -11.55
C CYS A 270 12.77 -16.53 -11.46
N GLY A 271 11.91 -16.83 -12.43
CA GLY A 271 11.30 -18.16 -12.62
C GLY A 271 10.22 -18.58 -11.64
N ASP A 272 10.14 -17.93 -10.47
CA ASP A 272 9.14 -18.18 -9.44
C ASP A 272 8.18 -16.99 -9.21
N ASN A 273 8.33 -15.93 -9.98
CA ASN A 273 7.41 -14.81 -9.99
C ASN A 273 6.14 -15.16 -10.80
N ASP A 274 4.97 -14.80 -10.25
CA ASP A 274 3.66 -15.08 -10.86
C ASP A 274 2.72 -13.86 -10.84
N GLN A 275 3.20 -12.72 -10.40
CA GLN A 275 2.41 -11.50 -10.34
C GLN A 275 2.13 -10.95 -11.74
N PRO A 276 0.88 -10.56 -12.06
CA PRO A 276 0.57 -9.95 -13.35
C PRO A 276 1.33 -8.62 -13.50
N ASP A 277 1.99 -8.43 -14.64
CA ASP A 277 2.68 -7.17 -14.95
C ASP A 277 1.72 -6.11 -15.53
N HIS A 278 0.50 -6.52 -15.85
CA HIS A 278 -0.63 -5.66 -16.18
C HIS A 278 -1.95 -6.33 -15.80
N LEU A 279 -2.92 -5.52 -15.41
CA LEU A 279 -4.24 -5.96 -15.01
C LEU A 279 -5.27 -4.84 -15.30
N VAL A 280 -6.44 -5.23 -15.80
CA VAL A 280 -7.60 -4.34 -15.92
C VAL A 280 -8.76 -4.95 -15.14
N ALA A 281 -9.39 -4.14 -14.29
CA ALA A 281 -10.61 -4.49 -13.58
C ALA A 281 -11.75 -3.57 -14.00
N ILE A 282 -12.95 -4.12 -14.11
CA ILE A 282 -14.21 -3.38 -14.27
C ILE A 282 -14.93 -3.52 -12.92
N LEU A 283 -15.37 -2.37 -12.37
CA LEU A 283 -16.04 -2.30 -11.08
C LEU A 283 -17.42 -1.69 -11.24
N ARG A 284 -18.40 -2.25 -10.56
CA ARG A 284 -19.76 -1.72 -10.46
C ARG A 284 -20.06 -1.41 -8.99
N TYR A 285 -20.43 -0.17 -8.72
CA TYR A 285 -20.82 0.30 -7.40
C TYR A 285 -22.34 0.49 -7.31
N MET A 286 -22.87 0.47 -6.09
CA MET A 286 -24.26 0.78 -5.79
C MET A 286 -24.68 2.11 -6.45
N GLY A 287 -25.92 2.15 -6.95
CA GLY A 287 -26.43 3.32 -7.65
C GLY A 287 -26.05 3.37 -9.14
N GLY A 288 -25.45 2.29 -9.67
CA GLY A 288 -25.14 2.14 -11.09
C GLY A 288 -23.84 2.83 -11.54
N ILE A 289 -23.02 3.30 -10.61
CA ILE A 289 -21.69 3.82 -10.95
C ILE A 289 -20.83 2.66 -11.47
N THR A 290 -20.19 2.86 -12.63
CA THR A 290 -19.26 1.89 -13.20
C THR A 290 -17.90 2.51 -13.40
N GLY A 291 -16.84 1.71 -13.39
CA GLY A 291 -15.52 2.23 -13.65
C GLY A 291 -14.52 1.17 -14.05
N THR A 292 -13.39 1.63 -14.56
CA THR A 292 -12.23 0.78 -14.85
C THR A 292 -11.07 1.16 -13.95
N PHE A 293 -10.31 0.13 -13.59
CA PHE A 293 -9.02 0.29 -12.93
C PHE A 293 -7.97 -0.49 -13.72
N THR A 294 -6.87 0.17 -14.05
CA THR A 294 -5.73 -0.44 -14.74
C THR A 294 -4.50 -0.39 -13.84
N MET A 295 -3.90 -1.54 -13.56
CA MET A 295 -2.56 -1.63 -12.98
C MET A 295 -1.57 -2.01 -14.07
N THR A 296 -0.43 -1.32 -14.11
CA THR A 296 0.63 -1.64 -15.08
C THR A 296 2.02 -1.40 -14.51
N ALA A 297 2.96 -2.28 -14.86
CA ALA A 297 4.38 -2.10 -14.59
C ALA A 297 5.05 -1.04 -15.50
N PHE A 298 4.38 -0.60 -16.56
CA PHE A 298 4.99 0.16 -17.68
C PHE A 298 4.61 1.64 -17.70
N GLU A 299 4.05 2.16 -16.61
CA GLU A 299 3.73 3.58 -16.40
C GLU A 299 4.13 3.94 -14.96
N GLU A 300 4.28 5.22 -14.67
CA GLU A 300 4.55 5.74 -13.32
C GLU A 300 3.46 6.68 -12.86
N GLY A 301 3.05 6.49 -11.59
CA GLY A 301 2.09 7.35 -10.92
C GLY A 301 0.64 6.98 -11.19
N ARG A 302 -0.24 7.73 -10.51
CA ARG A 302 -1.69 7.52 -10.53
C ARG A 302 -2.40 8.57 -11.35
N HIS A 303 -3.40 8.13 -12.10
CA HIS A 303 -4.30 9.00 -12.82
C HIS A 303 -5.74 8.59 -12.53
N ILE A 304 -6.66 9.56 -12.47
CA ILE A 304 -8.08 9.29 -12.34
C ILE A 304 -8.88 10.31 -13.15
N GLU A 305 -9.86 9.80 -13.90
CA GLU A 305 -10.90 10.61 -14.56
C GLU A 305 -12.25 10.21 -13.98
N ILE A 306 -13.04 11.21 -13.57
CA ILE A 306 -14.38 11.02 -13.00
C ILE A 306 -15.37 11.80 -13.85
N TYR A 307 -16.42 11.13 -14.31
CA TYR A 307 -17.43 11.69 -15.18
C TYR A 307 -18.77 11.76 -14.43
N GLY A 308 -19.18 12.98 -14.12
CA GLY A 308 -20.48 13.26 -13.54
C GLY A 308 -21.48 13.80 -14.57
N THR A 309 -22.70 14.06 -14.13
CA THR A 309 -23.78 14.57 -15.01
C THR A 309 -23.61 16.04 -15.40
N LYS A 310 -22.82 16.83 -14.65
CA LYS A 310 -22.61 18.27 -14.90
C LYS A 310 -21.21 18.57 -15.45
N ALA A 311 -20.20 17.86 -14.92
CA ALA A 311 -18.82 18.12 -15.25
C ALA A 311 -18.00 16.83 -15.18
N LYS A 312 -16.78 16.88 -15.74
CA LYS A 312 -15.75 15.85 -15.56
C LYS A 312 -14.57 16.39 -14.80
N LEU A 313 -13.97 15.55 -13.97
CA LEU A 313 -12.72 15.79 -13.29
C LEU A 313 -11.64 14.93 -13.97
N ARG A 314 -10.46 15.51 -14.16
CA ARG A 314 -9.23 14.82 -14.53
C ARG A 314 -8.15 15.15 -13.51
N ALA A 315 -7.51 14.12 -12.99
CA ALA A 315 -6.42 14.25 -12.05
C ALA A 315 -5.30 13.26 -12.41
N GLY A 316 -4.05 13.73 -12.41
CA GLY A 316 -2.95 12.90 -12.84
C GLY A 316 -1.60 13.38 -12.39
N ALA A 317 -0.59 12.57 -12.72
CA ALA A 317 0.80 12.78 -12.38
C ALA A 317 1.07 12.81 -10.85
N PHE A 318 0.21 12.17 -10.06
CA PHE A 318 0.48 11.97 -8.64
C PHE A 318 1.71 11.07 -8.48
N TYR A 319 2.69 11.49 -7.70
CA TYR A 319 4.06 10.94 -7.53
C TYR A 319 5.08 11.26 -8.63
N LYS A 320 4.78 12.13 -9.61
CA LYS A 320 5.87 12.63 -10.44
C LYS A 320 6.76 13.61 -9.65
N GLU A 321 8.05 13.59 -9.97
CA GLU A 321 9.10 14.37 -9.29
C GLU A 321 8.87 15.90 -9.22
N ASN A 322 7.84 16.41 -9.89
CA ASN A 322 7.58 17.83 -10.09
C ASN A 322 6.31 18.37 -9.40
N GLY A 323 5.79 17.71 -8.38
CA GLY A 323 4.72 18.31 -7.59
C GLY A 323 3.50 17.40 -7.31
N PRO A 324 2.45 17.96 -6.69
CA PRO A 324 1.30 17.23 -6.16
C PRO A 324 0.37 16.61 -7.21
N GLY A 325 0.70 16.72 -8.50
CA GLY A 325 -0.19 16.37 -9.60
C GLY A 325 -1.13 17.52 -9.98
N GLU A 326 -1.75 17.41 -11.15
CA GLU A 326 -2.69 18.42 -11.64
C GLU A 326 -4.13 17.90 -11.58
N ILE A 327 -5.04 18.72 -11.06
CA ILE A 327 -6.48 18.41 -11.01
C ILE A 327 -7.22 19.49 -11.79
N THR A 328 -8.06 19.07 -12.74
CA THR A 328 -8.91 19.96 -13.53
C THR A 328 -10.36 19.52 -13.50
N VAL A 329 -11.28 20.49 -13.50
CA VAL A 329 -12.70 20.28 -13.66
C VAL A 329 -13.19 20.99 -14.91
N THR A 330 -13.89 20.29 -15.79
CA THR A 330 -14.43 20.84 -17.04
C THR A 330 -15.95 20.63 -17.09
N GLU A 331 -16.70 21.72 -17.13
CA GLU A 331 -18.18 21.68 -17.31
C GLU A 331 -18.58 21.16 -18.69
N HIS A 332 -19.63 20.36 -18.76
CA HIS A 332 -20.06 19.75 -20.03
C HIS A 332 -20.60 20.73 -21.05
N PHE A 333 -21.38 21.71 -20.61
CA PHE A 333 -22.07 22.65 -21.51
C PHE A 333 -21.22 23.85 -21.85
N SER A 334 -20.71 24.58 -20.84
CA SER A 334 -19.92 25.77 -21.05
C SER A 334 -18.51 25.49 -21.58
N LYS A 335 -18.02 24.26 -21.43
CA LYS A 335 -16.65 23.82 -21.72
C LYS A 335 -15.58 24.57 -20.91
N LYS A 336 -16.01 25.35 -19.92
CA LYS A 336 -15.06 26.02 -19.03
C LYS A 336 -14.29 25.00 -18.21
N THR A 337 -12.99 25.15 -18.17
CA THR A 337 -12.07 24.34 -17.37
C THR A 337 -11.45 25.21 -16.29
N ARG A 338 -11.43 24.71 -15.08
CA ARG A 338 -10.67 25.31 -13.97
C ARG A 338 -9.67 24.31 -13.42
N LYS A 339 -8.56 24.81 -12.92
CA LYS A 339 -7.65 24.04 -12.06
C LYS A 339 -8.21 23.99 -10.64
N VAL A 340 -7.93 22.89 -9.95
CA VAL A 340 -8.20 22.74 -8.52
C VAL A 340 -6.88 22.93 -7.80
N GLU A 341 -6.85 23.86 -6.87
CA GLU A 341 -5.68 24.07 -6.02
C GLU A 341 -5.51 22.85 -5.10
N VAL A 342 -4.28 22.36 -5.03
CA VAL A 342 -3.88 21.29 -4.13
C VAL A 342 -2.92 21.90 -3.12
N GLU A 343 -3.26 21.81 -1.85
CA GLU A 343 -2.39 22.28 -0.78
C GLU A 343 -1.05 21.53 -0.83
N GLU A 344 0.04 22.22 -0.56
CA GLU A 344 1.32 21.59 -0.42
C GLU A 344 1.31 20.67 0.82
N ALA A 345 1.89 19.48 0.66
CA ALA A 345 2.02 18.57 1.79
C ALA A 345 2.87 19.23 2.89
N SER A 346 2.27 19.47 4.04
CA SER A 346 2.96 20.03 5.21
C SER A 346 3.73 18.92 5.94
N GLY A 347 4.88 19.26 6.50
CA GLY A 347 5.68 18.38 7.35
C GLY A 347 6.99 17.91 6.71
N GLY A 348 7.94 17.53 7.55
CA GLY A 348 9.30 17.16 7.15
C GLY A 348 9.44 15.78 6.48
N TYR A 349 8.32 15.09 6.20
CA TYR A 349 8.30 13.76 5.59
C TYR A 349 7.21 13.68 4.53
N ALA A 350 7.61 13.88 3.29
CA ALA A 350 6.70 13.94 2.15
C ALA A 350 6.40 12.56 1.49
N GLY A 351 6.65 11.44 2.19
CA GLY A 351 6.33 10.10 1.70
C GLY A 351 4.88 9.99 1.24
N HIS A 352 4.66 9.27 0.16
CA HIS A 352 3.33 9.08 -0.46
C HIS A 352 2.58 10.41 -0.72
N GLY A 353 3.30 11.45 -1.20
CA GLY A 353 2.67 12.75 -1.48
C GLY A 353 2.10 13.44 -0.23
N GLY A 354 2.73 13.24 0.93
CA GLY A 354 2.30 13.74 2.23
C GLY A 354 1.37 12.84 3.01
N GLY A 355 0.96 11.71 2.44
CA GLY A 355 0.02 10.78 3.07
C GLY A 355 0.56 10.13 4.33
N ASP A 356 1.86 9.79 4.36
CA ASP A 356 2.49 9.19 5.55
C ASP A 356 2.47 10.16 6.73
N TRP A 357 2.81 11.43 6.49
CA TRP A 357 2.71 12.47 7.51
C TRP A 357 1.26 12.73 7.92
N GLY A 358 0.36 12.81 6.94
CA GLY A 358 -1.07 13.01 7.19
C GLY A 358 -1.66 11.93 8.08
N LEU A 359 -1.35 10.65 7.81
CA LEU A 359 -1.79 9.52 8.63
C LEU A 359 -1.31 9.65 10.08
N VAL A 360 0.00 9.84 10.28
CA VAL A 360 0.54 9.88 11.64
C VAL A 360 0.10 11.13 12.39
N SER A 361 -0.02 12.28 11.72
CA SER A 361 -0.52 13.52 12.33
C SER A 361 -1.98 13.40 12.77
N ASN A 362 -2.79 12.64 12.03
CA ASN A 362 -4.20 12.39 12.36
C ASN A 362 -4.41 11.25 13.36
N LEU A 363 -3.36 10.49 13.69
CA LEU A 363 -3.48 9.29 14.53
C LEU A 363 -4.06 9.61 15.91
N TYR A 364 -3.69 10.74 16.51
CA TYR A 364 -4.25 11.15 17.80
C TYR A 364 -5.75 11.37 17.73
N HIS A 365 -6.21 12.08 16.67
CA HIS A 365 -7.64 12.29 16.44
C HIS A 365 -8.37 10.95 16.28
N ASP A 366 -7.89 10.08 15.40
CA ASP A 366 -8.52 8.78 15.15
C ASP A 366 -8.58 7.90 16.42
N MET A 367 -7.53 7.92 17.24
CA MET A 367 -7.46 7.07 18.43
C MET A 367 -8.14 7.65 19.67
N ARG A 368 -8.31 8.99 19.77
CA ARG A 368 -8.77 9.64 20.98
C ARG A 368 -9.97 10.57 20.82
N GLU A 369 -10.10 11.25 19.68
CA GLU A 369 -11.08 12.31 19.49
C GLU A 369 -12.24 11.89 18.58
N ALA A 370 -12.06 10.94 17.66
CA ALA A 370 -13.16 10.44 16.85
C ALA A 370 -14.28 9.87 17.74
N GLU A 371 -15.52 10.28 17.51
CA GLU A 371 -16.68 9.89 18.35
C GLU A 371 -16.91 8.37 18.36
N SER A 372 -16.54 7.68 17.27
CA SER A 372 -16.61 6.22 17.17
C SER A 372 -15.52 5.66 16.26
N PRO A 373 -15.22 4.34 16.35
CA PRO A 373 -14.29 3.70 15.41
C PRO A 373 -14.65 3.89 13.94
N MET A 374 -15.93 3.96 13.59
CA MET A 374 -16.42 4.14 12.24
C MET A 374 -16.16 5.55 11.66
N LEU A 375 -15.93 6.53 12.52
CA LEU A 375 -15.66 7.92 12.13
C LEU A 375 -14.16 8.24 12.00
N MET A 376 -13.31 7.24 12.19
CA MET A 376 -11.88 7.33 11.87
C MET A 376 -11.68 7.53 10.36
N THR A 377 -10.53 8.04 9.97
CA THR A 377 -10.22 8.28 8.53
C THR A 377 -10.06 6.97 7.75
N THR A 378 -9.39 5.99 8.34
CA THR A 378 -9.14 4.67 7.72
C THR A 378 -9.56 3.52 8.67
N PRO A 379 -10.84 3.43 9.07
CA PRO A 379 -11.28 2.37 9.97
C PRO A 379 -11.19 1.01 9.30
N ILE A 380 -10.88 -0.03 10.06
CA ILE A 380 -10.76 -1.40 9.54
C ILE A 380 -12.02 -1.86 8.79
N GLN A 381 -13.21 -1.42 9.18
CA GLN A 381 -14.46 -1.78 8.52
C GLN A 381 -14.47 -1.35 7.05
N ALA A 382 -14.10 -0.09 6.77
CA ALA A 382 -14.00 0.43 5.42
C ALA A 382 -12.83 -0.20 4.64
N SER A 383 -11.69 -0.33 5.32
CA SER A 383 -10.48 -0.91 4.73
C SER A 383 -10.63 -2.41 4.43
N ALA A 384 -11.35 -3.17 5.25
CA ALA A 384 -11.65 -4.57 4.96
C ALA A 384 -12.52 -4.71 3.71
N HIS A 385 -13.53 -3.82 3.51
CA HIS A 385 -14.33 -3.84 2.30
C HIS A 385 -13.47 -3.60 1.05
N SER A 386 -12.54 -2.67 1.08
CA SER A 386 -11.61 -2.46 -0.05
C SER A 386 -10.69 -3.67 -0.30
N HIS A 387 -10.31 -4.41 0.74
CA HIS A 387 -9.60 -5.68 0.59
C HIS A 387 -10.49 -6.78 -0.02
N VAL A 388 -11.77 -6.87 0.38
CA VAL A 388 -12.73 -7.78 -0.29
C VAL A 388 -12.76 -7.50 -1.79
N ILE A 389 -12.83 -6.22 -2.20
CA ILE A 389 -12.80 -5.83 -3.61
C ILE A 389 -11.49 -6.31 -4.28
N ALA A 390 -10.33 -6.07 -3.65
CA ALA A 390 -9.04 -6.46 -4.19
C ALA A 390 -8.92 -7.99 -4.39
N PHE A 391 -9.33 -8.78 -3.40
CA PHE A 391 -9.35 -10.24 -3.51
C PHE A 391 -10.37 -10.74 -4.54
N ALA A 392 -11.53 -10.10 -4.66
CA ALA A 392 -12.54 -10.43 -5.68
C ALA A 392 -12.03 -10.13 -7.10
N VAL A 393 -11.28 -9.03 -7.29
CA VAL A 393 -10.61 -8.72 -8.56
C VAL A 393 -9.59 -9.80 -8.92
N GLU A 394 -8.80 -10.28 -7.95
CA GLU A 394 -7.87 -11.40 -8.19
C GLU A 394 -8.61 -12.70 -8.50
N HIS A 395 -9.71 -12.98 -7.80
CA HIS A 395 -10.56 -14.14 -8.10
C HIS A 395 -11.12 -14.07 -9.53
N ALA A 396 -11.69 -12.93 -9.92
CA ALA A 396 -12.20 -12.70 -11.27
C ALA A 396 -11.10 -12.89 -12.33
N ARG A 397 -9.88 -12.37 -12.08
CA ARG A 397 -8.73 -12.53 -12.99
C ARG A 397 -8.35 -14.00 -13.21
N ARG A 398 -8.38 -14.80 -12.13
CA ARG A 398 -8.00 -16.23 -12.19
C ARG A 398 -9.08 -17.12 -12.81
N THR A 399 -10.35 -16.76 -12.60
CA THR A 399 -11.48 -17.61 -13.02
C THR A 399 -12.13 -17.16 -14.30
N GLY A 400 -11.99 -15.87 -14.67
CA GLY A 400 -12.71 -15.25 -15.79
C GLY A 400 -14.20 -14.95 -15.48
N GLU A 401 -14.62 -15.08 -14.22
CA GLU A 401 -16.00 -14.87 -13.78
C GLU A 401 -16.27 -13.39 -13.45
N VAL A 402 -17.52 -13.00 -13.55
CA VAL A 402 -18.02 -11.78 -12.89
C VAL A 402 -18.32 -12.14 -11.44
N VAL A 403 -17.68 -11.47 -10.52
CA VAL A 403 -17.75 -11.78 -9.09
C VAL A 403 -18.70 -10.80 -8.40
N ASP A 404 -19.73 -11.31 -7.73
CA ASP A 404 -20.57 -10.56 -6.80
C ASP A 404 -19.83 -10.45 -5.46
N ILE A 405 -19.65 -9.21 -4.98
CA ILE A 405 -18.81 -8.92 -3.81
C ILE A 405 -19.40 -9.52 -2.52
N ALA A 406 -20.71 -9.39 -2.32
CA ALA A 406 -21.36 -9.88 -1.10
C ALA A 406 -21.34 -11.42 -1.05
N GLU A 407 -21.61 -12.07 -2.19
CA GLU A 407 -21.56 -13.51 -2.30
C GLU A 407 -20.11 -14.04 -2.15
N PHE A 408 -19.13 -13.34 -2.70
CA PHE A 408 -17.72 -13.71 -2.55
C PHE A 408 -17.28 -13.67 -1.07
N GLU A 409 -17.59 -12.57 -0.37
CA GLU A 409 -17.32 -12.44 1.07
C GLU A 409 -18.00 -13.56 1.87
N ARG A 410 -19.27 -13.86 1.60
CA ARG A 410 -20.03 -14.94 2.24
C ARG A 410 -19.34 -16.30 2.03
N ARG A 411 -18.90 -16.60 0.81
CA ARG A 411 -18.26 -17.87 0.47
C ARG A 411 -16.89 -18.03 1.11
N VAL A 412 -16.15 -16.95 1.32
CA VAL A 412 -14.89 -16.97 2.07
C VAL A 412 -15.14 -17.20 3.56
N LEU A 413 -16.12 -16.50 4.15
CA LEU A 413 -16.49 -16.68 5.56
C LEU A 413 -17.00 -18.09 5.87
N SER A 414 -17.77 -18.69 4.95
CA SER A 414 -18.26 -20.07 5.10
C SER A 414 -17.17 -21.14 4.87
N GLY A 415 -16.01 -20.75 4.33
CA GLY A 415 -14.92 -21.67 3.97
C GLY A 415 -15.12 -22.41 2.65
N GLU A 416 -16.14 -22.03 1.85
CA GLU A 416 -16.33 -22.55 0.49
C GLU A 416 -15.23 -22.09 -0.47
N LEU A 417 -14.70 -20.89 -0.25
CA LEU A 417 -13.54 -20.34 -0.96
C LEU A 417 -12.38 -20.11 0.02
N LYS A 418 -11.18 -20.36 -0.46
CA LYS A 418 -9.94 -20.08 0.30
C LYS A 418 -9.23 -18.88 -0.32
N TYR A 419 -9.31 -17.78 0.38
CA TYR A 419 -8.62 -16.53 0.08
C TYR A 419 -8.09 -15.90 1.35
#